data_e30bcee744db64c7ad5fd9d7152fca37
#
_entry.id   e30bcee744db64c7ad5fd9d7152fca37
#
_cell.length_a   1.000
_cell.length_b   1.000
_cell.length_c   1.000
_cell.angle_alpha   90.00
_cell.angle_beta   90.00
_cell.angle_gamma   90.00
#
_symmetry.space_group_name_H-M   'P 1'
#
loop_
_entity.id
_entity.type
_entity.pdbx_description
1 polymer ?
#
loop_
_entity_poly.entity_id
_entity_poly.type
_entity_poly.pdbx_seq_one_letter_code
_entity_poly.pdbx_strand_id
1 'polypeptide(L)'
;FSDNDMDKPISILSGGEKTRVLLGKLLLKKPTLLLLDEPTNHLDSEAIEWLEVFLKQYKGTVMLISHDRYFLDQSVNRIFEVHNKKLKVYNGNYSKFVELSKIEKELELKKFEDQQKEIKKQEESIERLKAYGREKHLKRARSKEKALDKVDVLDKPEAYRKKARIQFTPSVQSG
;
A
#
# COMPACT_ATOMS: atom_id res chain seq x y z
N PHE A 1 4.01 34.69 -4.93
CA PHE A 1 3.25 35.92 -4.77
C PHE A 1 4.17 37.13 -5.06
N SER A 2 3.72 38.05 -5.91
CA SER A 2 4.39 39.33 -6.08
C SER A 2 3.95 40.34 -5.00
N ASP A 3 4.71 41.42 -4.83
CA ASP A 3 4.34 42.47 -3.87
C ASP A 3 2.93 43.05 -4.13
N ASN A 4 2.46 43.01 -5.38
CA ASN A 4 1.11 43.42 -5.76
C ASN A 4 0.00 42.44 -5.33
N ASP A 5 0.35 41.25 -4.87
CA ASP A 5 -0.61 40.23 -4.43
C ASP A 5 -0.94 40.35 -2.94
N MET A 6 -0.14 41.10 -2.18
CA MET A 6 -0.27 41.25 -0.72
C MET A 6 -1.58 41.91 -0.31
N ASP A 7 -2.09 42.85 -1.11
CA ASP A 7 -3.32 43.62 -0.83
C ASP A 7 -4.58 43.00 -1.43
N LYS A 8 -4.45 41.87 -2.14
CA LYS A 8 -5.61 41.21 -2.76
C LYS A 8 -6.49 40.52 -1.71
N PRO A 9 -7.82 40.78 -1.74
CA PRO A 9 -8.74 40.05 -0.90
C PRO A 9 -8.68 38.53 -1.20
N ILE A 10 -8.72 37.67 -0.18
CA ILE A 10 -8.71 36.21 -0.33
C ILE A 10 -9.83 35.71 -1.25
N SER A 11 -10.96 36.45 -1.33
CA SER A 11 -12.11 36.12 -2.19
C SER A 11 -11.79 36.02 -3.64
N ILE A 12 -10.87 36.87 -4.16
CA ILE A 12 -10.50 36.94 -5.58
C ILE A 12 -9.34 36.02 -5.98
N LEU A 13 -8.70 35.38 -5.00
CA LEU A 13 -7.63 34.43 -5.26
C LEU A 13 -8.16 33.16 -5.94
N SER A 14 -7.38 32.58 -6.85
CA SER A 14 -7.63 31.27 -7.44
C SER A 14 -7.62 30.18 -6.38
N GLY A 15 -8.14 29.00 -6.69
CA GLY A 15 -8.13 27.86 -5.76
C GLY A 15 -6.73 27.49 -5.28
N GLY A 16 -5.75 27.46 -6.20
CA GLY A 16 -4.36 27.17 -5.87
C GLY A 16 -3.71 28.24 -4.98
N GLU A 17 -3.96 29.52 -5.25
CA GLU A 17 -3.47 30.62 -4.41
C GLU A 17 -4.05 30.57 -3.00
N LYS A 18 -5.36 30.30 -2.87
CA LYS A 18 -6.01 30.09 -1.55
C LYS A 18 -5.35 28.95 -0.79
N THR A 19 -5.09 27.83 -1.44
CA THR A 19 -4.44 26.68 -0.83
C THR A 19 -3.04 27.05 -0.32
N ARG A 20 -2.24 27.77 -1.11
CA ARG A 20 -0.91 28.25 -0.72
C ARG A 20 -0.96 29.18 0.50
N VAL A 21 -1.87 30.13 0.51
CA VAL A 21 -2.05 31.05 1.67
C VAL A 21 -2.45 30.30 2.92
N LEU A 22 -3.40 29.39 2.82
CA LEU A 22 -3.85 28.57 3.97
C LEU A 22 -2.73 27.67 4.49
N LEU A 23 -1.99 27.05 3.61
CA LEU A 23 -0.83 26.22 3.96
C LEU A 23 0.24 27.06 4.67
N GLY A 24 0.63 28.22 4.10
CA GLY A 24 1.56 29.15 4.73
C GLY A 24 1.11 29.59 6.14
N LYS A 25 -0.16 29.95 6.30
CA LYS A 25 -0.76 30.31 7.61
C LYS A 25 -0.68 29.14 8.62
N LEU A 26 -0.93 27.92 8.16
CA LEU A 26 -0.86 26.72 8.99
C LEU A 26 0.58 26.47 9.47
N LEU A 27 1.54 26.56 8.54
CA LEU A 27 2.94 26.29 8.81
C LEU A 27 3.58 27.32 9.74
N LEU A 28 3.16 28.58 9.64
CA LEU A 28 3.61 29.65 10.55
C LEU A 28 3.18 29.42 12.01
N LYS A 29 2.08 28.70 12.24
CA LYS A 29 1.64 28.33 13.60
C LYS A 29 2.53 27.30 14.30
N LYS A 30 3.37 26.61 13.57
CA LYS A 30 4.31 25.56 14.05
C LYS A 30 3.65 24.56 15.03
N PRO A 31 2.52 23.90 14.67
CA PRO A 31 1.86 22.97 15.55
C PRO A 31 2.78 21.77 15.84
N THR A 32 2.61 21.11 16.98
CA THR A 32 3.38 19.89 17.33
C THR A 32 3.04 18.71 16.41
N LEU A 33 1.80 18.66 15.90
CA LEU A 33 1.33 17.67 14.93
C LEU A 33 0.69 18.40 13.75
N LEU A 34 1.19 18.10 12.56
CA LEU A 34 0.72 18.62 11.28
C LEU A 34 0.08 17.48 10.50
N LEU A 35 -1.21 17.62 10.15
CA LEU A 35 -1.95 16.69 9.31
C LEU A 35 -2.19 17.33 7.95
N LEU A 36 -1.71 16.68 6.89
CA LEU A 36 -1.83 17.15 5.50
C LEU A 36 -2.52 16.07 4.65
N ASP A 37 -3.57 16.46 3.97
CA ASP A 37 -4.28 15.61 3.02
C ASP A 37 -4.08 16.17 1.61
N GLU A 38 -3.41 15.38 0.75
CA GLU A 38 -3.04 15.73 -0.62
C GLU A 38 -2.44 17.15 -0.76
N PRO A 39 -1.37 17.49 0.00
CA PRO A 39 -0.88 18.87 0.08
C PRO A 39 -0.26 19.37 -1.23
N THR A 40 0.07 18.49 -2.16
CA THR A 40 0.64 18.83 -3.48
C THR A 40 -0.44 19.25 -4.50
N ASN A 41 -1.71 18.96 -4.21
CA ASN A 41 -2.78 19.31 -5.12
C ASN A 41 -2.86 20.85 -5.29
N HIS A 42 -2.93 21.29 -6.53
CA HIS A 42 -3.00 22.71 -6.91
C HIS A 42 -1.74 23.54 -6.61
N LEU A 43 -0.62 22.90 -6.30
CA LEU A 43 0.68 23.54 -6.19
C LEU A 43 1.45 23.41 -7.50
N ASP A 44 2.19 24.47 -7.86
CA ASP A 44 3.20 24.42 -8.91
C ASP A 44 4.49 23.75 -8.41
N SER A 45 5.40 23.42 -9.31
CA SER A 45 6.64 22.72 -8.99
C SER A 45 7.48 23.45 -7.95
N GLU A 46 7.54 24.79 -8.03
CA GLU A 46 8.30 25.62 -7.09
C GLU A 46 7.73 25.56 -5.68
N ALA A 47 6.40 25.60 -5.56
CA ALA A 47 5.73 25.47 -4.26
C ALA A 47 5.88 24.06 -3.66
N ILE A 48 5.91 23.01 -4.50
CA ILE A 48 6.16 21.63 -4.04
C ILE A 48 7.59 21.51 -3.51
N GLU A 49 8.60 21.99 -4.24
CA GLU A 49 10.00 21.97 -3.79
C GLU A 49 10.17 22.74 -2.46
N TRP A 50 9.54 23.90 -2.36
CA TRP A 50 9.55 24.66 -1.10
C TRP A 50 8.91 23.88 0.04
N LEU A 51 7.78 23.21 -0.21
CA LEU A 51 7.10 22.40 0.80
C LEU A 51 7.97 21.22 1.26
N GLU A 52 8.65 20.54 0.35
CA GLU A 52 9.59 19.46 0.65
C GLU A 52 10.70 19.93 1.60
N VAL A 53 11.34 21.06 1.26
CA VAL A 53 12.40 21.66 2.09
C VAL A 53 11.86 22.03 3.47
N PHE A 54 10.67 22.62 3.51
CA PHE A 54 10.02 22.99 4.78
C PHE A 54 9.75 21.77 5.64
N LEU A 55 9.16 20.71 5.09
CA LEU A 55 8.83 19.49 5.84
C LEU A 55 10.07 18.77 6.36
N LYS A 56 11.17 18.77 5.61
CA LYS A 56 12.47 18.21 6.06
C LYS A 56 13.04 18.94 7.29
N GLN A 57 12.76 20.22 7.43
CA GLN A 57 13.25 21.05 8.53
C GLN A 57 12.25 21.15 9.69
N TYR A 58 11.05 20.60 9.51
CA TYR A 58 9.98 20.71 10.50
C TYR A 58 10.30 19.91 11.75
N LYS A 59 10.27 20.57 12.91
CA LYS A 59 10.63 19.95 14.20
C LYS A 59 9.50 19.14 14.86
N GLY A 60 8.25 19.33 14.38
CA GLY A 60 7.10 18.59 14.86
C GLY A 60 6.89 17.27 14.13
N THR A 61 5.81 16.58 14.49
CA THR A 61 5.36 15.38 13.78
C THR A 61 4.52 15.78 12.57
N VAL A 62 4.80 15.21 11.41
CA VAL A 62 3.99 15.38 10.21
C VAL A 62 3.37 14.04 9.83
N MET A 63 2.06 14.03 9.63
CA MET A 63 1.35 12.92 9.00
C MET A 63 0.69 13.46 7.73
N LEU A 64 0.96 12.81 6.61
CA LEU A 64 0.42 13.24 5.33
C LEU A 64 -0.14 12.06 4.53
N ILE A 65 -1.12 12.37 3.68
CA ILE A 65 -1.66 11.48 2.66
C ILE A 65 -1.33 12.12 1.33
N SER A 66 -0.75 11.36 0.40
CA SER A 66 -0.48 11.82 -0.96
C SER A 66 -0.43 10.67 -1.96
N HIS A 67 -0.83 10.95 -3.19
CA HIS A 67 -0.63 10.07 -4.35
C HIS A 67 0.67 10.38 -5.10
N ASP A 68 1.33 11.47 -4.78
CA ASP A 68 2.61 11.86 -5.36
C ASP A 68 3.75 11.05 -4.74
N ARG A 69 4.23 10.06 -5.48
CA ARG A 69 5.27 9.14 -5.05
C ARG A 69 6.62 9.83 -4.86
N TYR A 70 6.92 10.81 -5.71
CA TYR A 70 8.18 11.55 -5.61
C TYR A 70 8.19 12.41 -4.35
N PHE A 71 7.11 13.16 -4.12
CA PHE A 71 6.94 13.95 -2.91
C PHE A 71 7.03 13.10 -1.64
N LEU A 72 6.37 11.94 -1.60
CA LEU A 72 6.49 11.00 -0.49
C LEU A 72 7.93 10.53 -0.30
N ASP A 73 8.63 10.20 -1.38
CA ASP A 73 10.00 9.69 -1.30
C ASP A 73 10.97 10.71 -0.71
N GLN A 74 10.75 12.00 -0.97
CA GLN A 74 11.56 13.11 -0.46
C GLN A 74 11.18 13.57 0.95
N SER A 75 9.92 13.41 1.34
CA SER A 75 9.36 14.10 2.52
C SER A 75 9.13 13.19 3.72
N VAL A 76 9.06 11.85 3.55
CA VAL A 76 8.70 10.96 4.65
C VAL A 76 9.82 9.99 5.02
N ASN A 77 9.83 9.59 6.29
CA ASN A 77 10.75 8.59 6.84
C ASN A 77 10.03 7.34 7.39
N ARG A 78 8.70 7.32 7.29
CA ARG A 78 7.85 6.21 7.73
C ARG A 78 6.57 6.18 6.91
N ILE A 79 6.12 5.00 6.52
CA ILE A 79 4.88 4.80 5.76
C ILE A 79 3.93 3.90 6.53
N PHE A 80 2.67 4.31 6.58
CA PHE A 80 1.56 3.56 7.11
C PHE A 80 0.72 3.03 5.95
N GLU A 81 0.73 1.71 5.72
CA GLU A 81 -0.13 1.06 4.74
C GLU A 81 -1.38 0.52 5.45
N VAL A 82 -2.55 1.03 5.05
CA VAL A 82 -3.84 0.52 5.53
C VAL A 82 -4.42 -0.40 4.47
N HIS A 83 -4.48 -1.69 4.76
CA HIS A 83 -5.01 -2.69 3.85
C HIS A 83 -5.82 -3.75 4.61
N ASN A 84 -7.01 -4.13 4.10
CA ASN A 84 -7.89 -5.12 4.72
C ASN A 84 -8.10 -4.90 6.23
N LYS A 85 -8.37 -3.66 6.66
CA LYS A 85 -8.57 -3.24 8.06
C LYS A 85 -7.35 -3.49 8.97
N LYS A 86 -6.19 -3.75 8.39
CA LYS A 86 -4.92 -3.90 9.09
C LYS A 86 -4.01 -2.73 8.76
N LEU A 87 -3.24 -2.30 9.75
CA LEU A 87 -2.23 -1.26 9.61
C LEU A 87 -0.86 -1.92 9.62
N LYS A 88 -0.09 -1.70 8.58
CA LYS A 88 1.34 -2.06 8.52
C LYS A 88 2.18 -0.81 8.54
N VAL A 89 3.32 -0.87 9.21
CA VAL A 89 4.24 0.25 9.35
C VAL A 89 5.59 -0.11 8.74
N TYR A 90 6.04 0.71 7.80
CA TYR A 90 7.33 0.55 7.15
C TYR A 90 8.23 1.73 7.50
N ASN A 91 9.44 1.46 8.00
CA ASN A 91 10.45 2.48 8.26
C ASN A 91 11.23 2.74 6.97
N GLY A 92 11.27 3.98 6.55
CA GLY A 92 11.92 4.44 5.33
C GLY A 92 11.01 5.34 4.51
N ASN A 93 11.54 5.78 3.36
CA ASN A 93 10.83 6.55 2.36
C ASN A 93 9.95 5.66 1.46
N TYR A 94 9.32 6.26 0.44
CA TYR A 94 8.42 5.52 -0.44
C TYR A 94 9.12 4.41 -1.25
N SER A 95 10.32 4.66 -1.76
CA SER A 95 11.12 3.66 -2.49
C SER A 95 11.42 2.44 -1.61
N LYS A 96 11.80 2.67 -0.35
CA LYS A 96 12.06 1.58 0.60
C LYS A 96 10.80 0.80 0.95
N PHE A 97 9.68 1.48 1.12
CA PHE A 97 8.37 0.85 1.30
C PHE A 97 8.02 -0.09 0.14
N VAL A 98 8.19 0.38 -1.11
CA VAL A 98 7.90 -0.44 -2.31
C VAL A 98 8.74 -1.71 -2.32
N GLU A 99 10.04 -1.60 -2.03
CA GLU A 99 10.96 -2.74 -1.93
C GLU A 99 10.50 -3.74 -0.85
N LEU A 100 10.28 -3.27 0.38
CA LEU A 100 9.89 -4.12 1.51
C LEU A 100 8.51 -4.76 1.29
N SER A 101 7.53 -4.00 0.80
CA SER A 101 6.20 -4.51 0.49
C SER A 101 6.22 -5.58 -0.60
N LYS A 102 7.11 -5.44 -1.59
CA LYS A 102 7.30 -6.46 -2.63
C LYS A 102 7.86 -7.75 -2.05
N ILE A 103 8.93 -7.67 -1.27
CA ILE A 103 9.55 -8.82 -0.60
C ILE A 103 8.52 -9.55 0.29
N GLU A 104 7.76 -8.79 1.08
CA GLU A 104 6.75 -9.35 1.97
C GLU A 104 5.66 -10.12 1.20
N LYS A 105 5.15 -9.52 0.11
CA LYS A 105 4.15 -10.15 -0.76
C LYS A 105 4.68 -11.43 -1.43
N GLU A 106 5.94 -11.44 -1.86
CA GLU A 106 6.58 -12.62 -2.41
C GLU A 106 6.73 -13.74 -1.37
N LEU A 107 7.08 -13.37 -0.12
CA LEU A 107 7.17 -14.32 0.98
C LEU A 107 5.80 -14.89 1.40
N GLU A 108 4.77 -14.05 1.46
CA GLU A 108 3.39 -14.47 1.74
C GLU A 108 2.91 -15.45 0.66
N LEU A 109 3.17 -15.14 -0.61
CA LEU A 109 2.81 -16.00 -1.73
C LEU A 109 3.52 -17.37 -1.63
N LYS A 110 4.83 -17.36 -1.39
CA LYS A 110 5.60 -18.59 -1.24
C LYS A 110 5.09 -19.45 -0.10
N LYS A 111 4.80 -18.86 1.07
CA LYS A 111 4.21 -19.58 2.21
C LYS A 111 2.87 -20.21 1.85
N PHE A 112 2.01 -19.48 1.14
CA PHE A 112 0.73 -20.02 0.66
C PHE A 112 0.93 -21.21 -0.29
N GLU A 113 1.80 -21.04 -1.30
CA GLU A 113 2.08 -22.13 -2.26
C GLU A 113 2.67 -23.37 -1.60
N ASP A 114 3.60 -23.20 -0.67
CA ASP A 114 4.22 -24.31 0.06
C ASP A 114 3.19 -25.03 0.96
N GLN A 115 2.30 -24.28 1.62
CA GLN A 115 1.20 -24.87 2.38
C GLN A 115 0.23 -25.65 1.47
N GLN A 116 -0.15 -25.08 0.31
CA GLN A 116 -1.03 -25.77 -0.63
C GLN A 116 -0.43 -27.07 -1.17
N LYS A 117 0.88 -27.07 -1.45
CA LYS A 117 1.59 -28.29 -1.85
C LYS A 117 1.59 -29.35 -0.75
N GLU A 118 1.78 -28.93 0.50
CA GLU A 118 1.77 -29.86 1.64
C GLU A 118 0.36 -30.42 1.90
N ILE A 119 -0.68 -29.59 1.85
CA ILE A 119 -2.08 -30.03 1.95
C ILE A 119 -2.36 -31.08 0.88
N LYS A 120 -2.03 -30.81 -0.37
CA LYS A 120 -2.25 -31.74 -1.48
C LYS A 120 -1.52 -33.09 -1.26
N LYS A 121 -0.27 -33.07 -0.80
CA LYS A 121 0.46 -34.30 -0.47
C LYS A 121 -0.22 -35.11 0.65
N GLN A 122 -0.77 -34.42 1.65
CA GLN A 122 -1.48 -35.08 2.74
C GLN A 122 -2.79 -35.71 2.24
N GLU A 123 -3.55 -35.00 1.40
CA GLU A 123 -4.77 -35.50 0.75
C GLU A 123 -4.47 -36.75 -0.10
N GLU A 124 -3.46 -36.70 -0.98
CA GLU A 124 -3.04 -37.85 -1.77
C GLU A 124 -2.61 -39.04 -0.88
N SER A 125 -1.92 -38.77 0.22
CA SER A 125 -1.53 -39.84 1.20
C SER A 125 -2.76 -40.48 1.87
N ILE A 126 -3.77 -39.67 2.21
CA ILE A 126 -5.03 -40.11 2.78
C ILE A 126 -5.79 -40.99 1.79
N GLU A 127 -5.91 -40.54 0.54
CA GLU A 127 -6.56 -41.31 -0.53
C GLU A 127 -5.89 -42.68 -0.77
N ARG A 128 -4.55 -42.72 -0.83
CA ARG A 128 -3.82 -43.97 -0.95
C ARG A 128 -4.09 -44.91 0.22
N LEU A 129 -4.13 -44.41 1.46
CA LEU A 129 -4.44 -45.23 2.64
C LEU A 129 -5.87 -45.78 2.61
N LYS A 130 -6.84 -45.00 2.13
CA LYS A 130 -8.22 -45.43 1.93
C LYS A 130 -8.33 -46.51 0.84
N ALA A 131 -7.59 -46.37 -0.26
CA ALA A 131 -7.60 -47.34 -1.35
C ALA A 131 -7.10 -48.74 -0.95
N TYR A 132 -6.19 -48.82 0.04
CA TYR A 132 -5.75 -50.14 0.57
C TYR A 132 -6.84 -50.95 1.30
N GLY A 133 -7.94 -50.32 1.73
CA GLY A 133 -9.14 -50.96 2.27
C GLY A 133 -8.98 -51.73 3.60
N ARG A 134 -7.77 -51.92 4.12
CA ARG A 134 -7.52 -52.66 5.37
C ARG A 134 -7.84 -51.75 6.58
N GLU A 135 -8.46 -52.32 7.62
CA GLU A 135 -8.89 -51.58 8.81
C GLU A 135 -7.79 -50.67 9.43
N LYS A 136 -6.56 -51.23 9.51
CA LYS A 136 -5.40 -50.50 10.01
C LYS A 136 -5.08 -49.23 9.16
N HIS A 137 -5.21 -49.32 7.84
CA HIS A 137 -4.98 -48.16 6.93
C HIS A 137 -6.10 -47.14 7.02
N LEU A 138 -7.36 -47.59 7.14
CA LEU A 138 -8.51 -46.72 7.35
C LEU A 138 -8.42 -45.95 8.66
N LYS A 139 -7.97 -46.56 9.75
CA LYS A 139 -7.73 -45.87 11.02
C LYS A 139 -6.65 -44.80 10.91
N ARG A 140 -5.56 -45.08 10.18
CA ARG A 140 -4.50 -44.08 9.89
C ARG A 140 -4.99 -42.95 8.99
N ALA A 141 -5.79 -43.24 7.96
CA ALA A 141 -6.39 -42.22 7.10
C ALA A 141 -7.24 -41.26 7.92
N ARG A 142 -8.17 -41.78 8.77
CA ARG A 142 -9.01 -40.96 9.66
C ARG A 142 -8.19 -40.09 10.62
N SER A 143 -7.07 -40.60 11.14
CA SER A 143 -6.19 -39.82 12.01
C SER A 143 -5.53 -38.65 11.27
N LYS A 144 -5.07 -38.88 10.02
CA LYS A 144 -4.48 -37.84 9.17
C LYS A 144 -5.51 -36.80 8.73
N GLU A 145 -6.74 -37.22 8.40
CA GLU A 145 -7.84 -36.28 8.09
C GLU A 145 -8.12 -35.34 9.25
N LYS A 146 -8.27 -35.87 10.45
CA LYS A 146 -8.46 -35.05 11.66
C LYS A 146 -7.29 -34.10 11.95
N ALA A 147 -6.07 -34.44 11.53
CA ALA A 147 -4.92 -33.57 11.64
C ALA A 147 -4.97 -32.47 10.58
N LEU A 148 -5.37 -32.80 9.35
CA LEU A 148 -5.50 -31.86 8.25
C LEU A 148 -6.62 -30.84 8.50
N ASP A 149 -7.77 -31.28 9.05
CA ASP A 149 -8.90 -30.41 9.41
C ASP A 149 -8.54 -29.34 10.46
N LYS A 150 -7.46 -29.57 11.21
CA LYS A 150 -6.96 -28.62 12.23
C LYS A 150 -5.92 -27.63 11.67
N VAL A 151 -5.52 -27.81 10.42
CA VAL A 151 -4.55 -26.91 9.79
C VAL A 151 -5.23 -25.57 9.48
N ASP A 152 -4.67 -24.51 10.00
CA ASP A 152 -5.14 -23.16 9.68
C ASP A 152 -4.72 -22.83 8.24
N VAL A 153 -5.70 -22.81 7.34
CA VAL A 153 -5.45 -22.61 5.90
C VAL A 153 -5.25 -21.13 5.65
N LEU A 154 -4.09 -20.79 5.08
CA LEU A 154 -3.76 -19.44 4.70
C LEU A 154 -4.69 -18.94 3.58
N ASP A 155 -5.16 -17.72 3.71
CA ASP A 155 -5.89 -17.06 2.64
C ASP A 155 -4.98 -16.79 1.43
N LYS A 156 -5.53 -16.93 0.25
CA LYS A 156 -4.80 -16.63 -0.98
C LYS A 156 -4.40 -15.15 -1.02
N PRO A 157 -3.10 -14.80 -1.11
CA PRO A 157 -2.66 -13.42 -1.19
C PRO A 157 -3.27 -12.67 -2.37
N GLU A 158 -3.71 -11.43 -2.18
CA GLU A 158 -4.35 -10.61 -3.24
C GLU A 158 -3.44 -10.31 -4.44
N ALA A 159 -2.11 -10.35 -4.24
CA ALA A 159 -1.14 -10.20 -5.31
C ALA A 159 -1.32 -11.22 -6.47
N TYR A 160 -2.12 -12.26 -6.24
CA TYR A 160 -2.43 -13.29 -7.24
C TYR A 160 -3.60 -12.94 -8.17
N ARG A 161 -4.22 -11.79 -8.00
CA ARG A 161 -5.18 -11.33 -9.01
C ARG A 161 -4.39 -10.92 -10.25
N LYS A 162 -4.45 -11.75 -11.31
CA LYS A 162 -3.88 -11.42 -12.61
C LYS A 162 -4.38 -10.03 -13.00
N LYS A 163 -3.48 -9.07 -13.18
CA LYS A 163 -3.84 -7.77 -13.77
C LYS A 163 -4.54 -8.07 -15.09
N ALA A 164 -5.77 -7.61 -15.24
CA ALA A 164 -6.47 -7.71 -16.50
C ALA A 164 -5.64 -7.00 -17.57
N ARG A 165 -5.12 -7.74 -18.55
CA ARG A 165 -4.37 -7.18 -19.66
C ARG A 165 -5.40 -6.83 -20.73
N ILE A 166 -5.88 -5.59 -20.68
CA ILE A 166 -6.80 -5.09 -21.72
C ILE A 166 -5.95 -4.69 -22.90
N GLN A 167 -6.05 -5.41 -24.01
CA GLN A 167 -5.47 -5.02 -25.30
C GLN A 167 -6.56 -4.32 -26.11
N PHE A 168 -6.35 -3.05 -26.41
CA PHE A 168 -7.17 -2.32 -27.36
C PHE A 168 -6.60 -2.54 -28.76
N THR A 169 -7.28 -3.30 -29.60
CA THR A 169 -7.01 -3.31 -31.03
C THR A 169 -7.96 -2.30 -31.68
N PRO A 170 -7.47 -1.23 -32.32
CA PRO A 170 -8.34 -0.32 -33.04
C PRO A 170 -9.01 -1.08 -34.20
N SER A 171 -10.33 -1.07 -34.24
CA SER A 171 -11.12 -1.76 -35.26
C SER A 171 -11.30 -0.94 -36.54
N VAL A 172 -10.86 0.33 -36.57
CA VAL A 172 -10.95 1.22 -37.73
C VAL A 172 -9.64 1.99 -37.85
N GLN A 173 -8.95 1.84 -38.99
CA GLN A 173 -7.95 2.78 -39.43
C GLN A 173 -8.70 3.96 -40.05
N SER A 174 -8.63 5.14 -39.43
CA SER A 174 -9.05 6.38 -40.07
C SER A 174 -8.10 6.66 -41.26
N GLY A 175 -8.66 6.61 -42.49
CA GLY A 175 -7.98 7.02 -43.69
C GLY A 175 -7.70 8.53 -43.72
#